data_32105a2633237dbb3029163ff30063c4
#
_entry.id   32105a2633237dbb3029163ff30063c4
#
_cell.length_a   1.000
_cell.length_b   1.000
_cell.length_c   1.000
_cell.angle_alpha   90.00
_cell.angle_beta   90.00
_cell.angle_gamma   90.00
#
_symmetry.space_group_name_H-M   'P 1'
#
loop_
_entity.id
_entity.type
_entity.pdbx_description
1 polymer ?
#
loop_
_entity_poly.entity_id
_entity_poly.type
_entity_poly.pdbx_seq_one_letter_code
_entity_poly.pdbx_strand_id
1 'polypeptide(L)'
;PLMRWKVQEYEEVIPQDVYLNEMRRIIHNCNDWQIIDYTVREQAITNMYLNIIERLEYALEKYQKHEEYIDGEFNSHFSTSLFNIEESKIKKKDYQHQIVELQTRMREIQFALYKRKIPLVLVFEGMDAAGKGGNIKRIREKLDPTGYEVNGISAPTDVEKNHHYLWRFAKKMPKSGHIEIFDRSWYGRILVERVEGFAEHHEWKRAYDEINQFERMWTDEGTIIIKFFLCLDKEEQLQRFKDREQNPNKQWKITDEDWRNREKWDMYLEASQDMIKYTNTKLAPWHVIKADHKKTSRLEVLKTIIKRCEDVL
;
A
#
# COMPACT_ATOMS: atom_id res chain seq x y z
N PRO A 1 -32.44 3.57 -17.04
CA PRO A 1 -33.13 4.78 -16.66
C PRO A 1 -32.09 5.81 -16.32
N LEU A 2 -31.82 6.72 -17.26
CA LEU A 2 -30.96 7.88 -17.04
C LEU A 2 -31.64 8.70 -15.94
N MET A 3 -30.97 8.88 -14.80
CA MET A 3 -31.39 9.83 -13.78
C MET A 3 -31.52 11.19 -14.47
N ARG A 4 -32.72 11.67 -14.66
CA ARG A 4 -32.98 13.08 -14.97
C ARG A 4 -32.69 13.84 -13.68
N TRP A 5 -31.51 14.43 -13.56
CA TRP A 5 -31.27 15.44 -12.56
C TRP A 5 -32.23 16.57 -12.85
N LYS A 6 -33.08 16.93 -11.88
CA LYS A 6 -33.91 18.11 -11.99
C LYS A 6 -33.01 19.33 -11.85
N VAL A 7 -32.65 19.90 -12.96
CA VAL A 7 -31.80 21.11 -13.08
C VAL A 7 -32.36 22.26 -12.23
N GLN A 8 -33.68 22.33 -12.05
CA GLN A 8 -34.36 23.37 -11.26
C GLN A 8 -33.97 23.46 -9.77
N GLU A 9 -33.48 22.38 -9.16
CA GLU A 9 -33.07 22.42 -7.74
C GLU A 9 -31.68 23.01 -7.51
N TYR A 10 -30.87 23.19 -8.56
CA TYR A 10 -29.51 23.72 -8.47
C TYR A 10 -29.36 25.17 -8.99
N GLU A 11 -30.30 25.67 -9.72
CA GLU A 11 -30.24 27.07 -10.25
C GLU A 11 -30.32 28.13 -9.14
N GLU A 12 -30.82 27.80 -7.95
CA GLU A 12 -30.91 28.72 -6.80
C GLU A 12 -29.65 28.74 -5.94
N VAL A 13 -28.70 27.80 -6.11
CA VAL A 13 -27.59 27.60 -5.15
C VAL A 13 -26.25 28.09 -5.69
N ILE A 14 -25.99 28.02 -6.98
CA ILE A 14 -24.71 28.45 -7.56
C ILE A 14 -24.96 29.34 -8.80
N PRO A 15 -24.48 30.60 -8.82
CA PRO A 15 -24.56 31.45 -10.01
C PRO A 15 -23.93 30.76 -11.23
N GLN A 16 -24.57 30.87 -12.38
CA GLN A 16 -24.17 30.18 -13.61
C GLN A 16 -22.74 30.52 -14.07
N ASP A 17 -22.29 31.74 -13.84
CA ASP A 17 -20.91 32.17 -14.09
C ASP A 17 -19.89 31.50 -13.20
N VAL A 18 -20.19 31.25 -11.91
CA VAL A 18 -19.35 30.52 -10.97
C VAL A 18 -19.24 29.06 -11.41
N TYR A 19 -20.35 28.43 -11.77
CA TYR A 19 -20.38 27.07 -12.28
C TYR A 19 -19.56 26.92 -13.56
N LEU A 20 -19.74 27.81 -14.54
CA LEU A 20 -18.98 27.78 -15.79
C LEU A 20 -17.49 28.04 -15.60
N ASN A 21 -17.10 28.89 -14.66
CA ASN A 21 -15.71 29.17 -14.36
C ASN A 21 -15.05 27.94 -13.69
N GLU A 22 -15.74 27.26 -12.79
CA GLU A 22 -15.23 26.03 -12.16
C GLU A 22 -15.12 24.90 -13.19
N MET A 23 -16.10 24.74 -14.06
CA MET A 23 -16.02 23.76 -15.16
C MET A 23 -14.84 24.06 -16.10
N ARG A 24 -14.59 25.31 -16.45
CA ARG A 24 -13.41 25.70 -17.25
C ARG A 24 -12.12 25.37 -16.52
N ARG A 25 -12.03 25.60 -15.21
CA ARG A 25 -10.87 25.27 -14.39
C ARG A 25 -10.60 23.76 -14.36
N ILE A 26 -11.63 22.94 -14.19
CA ILE A 26 -11.52 21.47 -14.21
C ILE A 26 -11.04 20.99 -15.57
N ILE A 27 -11.65 21.48 -16.66
CA ILE A 27 -11.30 21.12 -18.05
C ILE A 27 -9.86 21.54 -18.36
N HIS A 28 -9.41 22.70 -17.89
CA HIS A 28 -8.06 23.19 -18.15
C HIS A 28 -6.96 22.43 -17.41
N ASN A 29 -7.31 21.86 -16.25
CA ASN A 29 -6.39 21.09 -15.43
C ASN A 29 -6.33 19.58 -15.76
N CYS A 30 -7.23 19.11 -16.63
CA CYS A 30 -7.31 17.72 -17.08
C CYS A 30 -7.25 17.63 -18.58
N ASN A 31 -6.15 17.16 -19.14
CA ASN A 31 -5.94 17.04 -20.60
C ASN A 31 -6.82 15.99 -21.30
N ASP A 32 -7.59 15.21 -20.53
CA ASP A 32 -8.38 14.07 -21.04
C ASP A 32 -9.85 14.37 -21.29
N TRP A 33 -10.28 15.64 -21.12
CA TRP A 33 -11.65 16.05 -21.39
C TRP A 33 -11.86 16.34 -22.87
N GLN A 34 -12.95 15.79 -23.41
CA GLN A 34 -13.44 16.17 -24.73
C GLN A 34 -14.75 16.95 -24.61
N ILE A 35 -14.78 18.13 -25.21
CA ILE A 35 -15.95 18.99 -25.24
C ILE A 35 -16.71 18.66 -26.51
N ILE A 36 -17.97 18.22 -26.38
CA ILE A 36 -18.85 17.92 -27.50
C ILE A 36 -19.97 18.95 -27.51
N ASP A 37 -20.10 19.69 -28.64
CA ASP A 37 -21.23 20.58 -28.85
C ASP A 37 -22.51 19.75 -28.98
N TYR A 38 -23.47 19.99 -28.09
CA TYR A 38 -24.73 19.27 -28.03
C TYR A 38 -25.89 20.06 -28.66
N THR A 39 -25.60 21.14 -29.39
CA THR A 39 -26.61 21.99 -30.05
C THR A 39 -27.44 21.18 -31.07
N VAL A 40 -26.77 20.24 -31.78
CA VAL A 40 -27.44 19.28 -32.66
C VAL A 40 -27.23 17.88 -32.10
N ARG A 41 -28.29 17.30 -31.55
CA ARG A 41 -28.24 16.02 -30.79
C ARG A 41 -27.63 14.88 -31.60
N GLU A 42 -28.04 14.68 -32.83
CA GLU A 42 -27.58 13.59 -33.69
C GLU A 42 -26.08 13.71 -33.98
N GLN A 43 -25.63 14.93 -34.23
CA GLN A 43 -24.23 15.23 -34.49
C GLN A 43 -23.35 15.05 -33.22
N ALA A 44 -23.87 15.47 -32.07
CA ALA A 44 -23.22 15.25 -30.79
C ALA A 44 -23.04 13.74 -30.46
N ILE A 45 -24.07 12.95 -30.70
CA ILE A 45 -24.03 11.50 -30.50
C ILE A 45 -23.01 10.86 -31.45
N THR A 46 -23.02 11.24 -32.72
CA THR A 46 -22.06 10.75 -33.72
C THR A 46 -20.62 11.08 -33.33
N ASN A 47 -20.36 12.34 -32.96
CA ASN A 47 -19.02 12.77 -32.51
C ASN A 47 -18.56 12.03 -31.26
N MET A 48 -19.47 11.73 -30.29
CA MET A 48 -19.16 10.95 -29.11
C MET A 48 -18.74 9.54 -29.48
N TYR A 49 -19.46 8.85 -30.37
CA TYR A 49 -19.09 7.52 -30.82
C TYR A 49 -17.76 7.49 -31.56
N LEU A 50 -17.51 8.45 -32.47
CA LEU A 50 -16.23 8.54 -33.17
C LEU A 50 -15.05 8.72 -32.20
N ASN A 51 -15.19 9.61 -31.23
CA ASN A 51 -14.17 9.80 -30.20
C ASN A 51 -13.93 8.56 -29.33
N ILE A 52 -14.99 7.82 -28.98
CA ILE A 52 -14.87 6.56 -28.23
C ILE A 52 -14.13 5.52 -29.07
N ILE A 53 -14.49 5.38 -30.34
CA ILE A 53 -13.84 4.42 -31.25
C ILE A 53 -12.35 4.75 -31.39
N GLU A 54 -12.00 6.00 -31.68
CA GLU A 54 -10.61 6.44 -31.82
C GLU A 54 -9.77 6.14 -30.56
N ARG A 55 -10.33 6.41 -29.37
CA ARG A 55 -9.67 6.10 -28.10
C ARG A 55 -9.52 4.60 -27.85
N LEU A 56 -10.51 3.79 -28.23
CA LEU A 56 -10.44 2.34 -28.13
C LEU A 56 -9.42 1.76 -29.10
N GLU A 57 -9.37 2.25 -30.33
CA GLU A 57 -8.37 1.86 -31.34
C GLU A 57 -6.96 2.21 -30.87
N TYR A 58 -6.74 3.42 -30.36
CA TYR A 58 -5.46 3.82 -29.73
C TYR A 58 -5.08 2.94 -28.56
N ALA A 59 -6.02 2.64 -27.65
CA ALA A 59 -5.76 1.78 -26.51
C ALA A 59 -5.42 0.33 -26.94
N LEU A 60 -6.11 -0.20 -27.94
CA LEU A 60 -5.83 -1.52 -28.53
C LEU A 60 -4.46 -1.57 -29.19
N GLU A 61 -4.09 -0.56 -29.94
CA GLU A 61 -2.80 -0.45 -30.59
C GLU A 61 -1.67 -0.41 -29.56
N LYS A 62 -1.85 0.40 -28.50
CA LYS A 62 -0.91 0.51 -27.38
C LYS A 62 -0.78 -0.81 -26.64
N TYR A 63 -1.90 -1.51 -26.38
CA TYR A 63 -1.90 -2.83 -25.75
C TYR A 63 -1.19 -3.88 -26.59
N GLN A 64 -1.40 -3.86 -27.92
CA GLN A 64 -0.75 -4.81 -28.84
C GLN A 64 0.76 -4.58 -29.00
N LYS A 65 1.20 -3.31 -28.95
CA LYS A 65 2.61 -2.96 -29.09
C LYS A 65 3.44 -3.20 -27.84
N HIS A 66 2.83 -3.53 -26.68
CA HIS A 66 3.52 -3.64 -25.40
C HIS A 66 4.51 -2.47 -25.19
N GLU A 67 4.07 -1.24 -25.46
CA GLU A 67 4.94 -0.08 -25.28
C GLU A 67 5.50 -0.09 -23.86
N GLU A 68 6.83 -0.06 -23.78
CA GLU A 68 7.53 0.01 -22.51
C GLU A 68 7.04 1.25 -21.77
N TYR A 69 6.57 1.03 -20.55
CA TYR A 69 6.18 2.12 -19.67
C TYR A 69 7.40 3.03 -19.45
N ILE A 70 7.30 4.30 -19.85
CA ILE A 70 8.39 5.27 -19.67
C ILE A 70 8.52 5.49 -18.17
N ASP A 71 9.66 5.10 -17.61
CA ASP A 71 9.99 5.35 -16.21
C ASP A 71 9.89 6.86 -15.93
N GLY A 72 8.91 7.28 -15.16
CA GLY A 72 8.92 8.62 -14.56
C GLY A 72 10.20 8.81 -13.75
N GLU A 73 10.67 10.05 -13.58
CA GLU A 73 11.84 10.35 -12.77
C GLU A 73 11.65 9.88 -11.32
N PHE A 74 12.14 8.69 -11.02
CA PHE A 74 12.15 8.17 -9.67
C PHE A 74 13.35 8.72 -8.89
N ASN A 75 13.07 9.25 -7.70
CA ASN A 75 14.12 9.71 -6.78
C ASN A 75 15.04 8.54 -6.36
N SER A 76 16.17 8.39 -7.04
CA SER A 76 17.12 7.28 -6.93
C SER A 76 18.04 7.33 -5.70
N HIS A 77 17.65 7.98 -4.60
CA HIS A 77 18.55 8.20 -3.45
C HIS A 77 18.55 7.11 -2.38
N PHE A 78 18.02 5.90 -2.66
CA PHE A 78 18.09 4.80 -1.71
C PHE A 78 19.09 3.73 -2.18
N SER A 79 20.36 3.92 -1.85
CA SER A 79 21.41 2.90 -1.97
C SER A 79 21.66 2.27 -0.58
N THR A 80 20.68 1.59 -0.01
CA THR A 80 20.92 0.85 1.22
C THR A 80 20.81 -0.64 0.91
N SER A 81 21.93 -1.35 1.03
CA SER A 81 21.88 -2.80 1.08
C SER A 81 20.92 -3.19 2.22
N LEU A 82 19.89 -3.99 1.91
CA LEU A 82 18.87 -4.43 2.87
C LEU A 82 19.46 -5.13 4.11
N PHE A 83 20.73 -5.51 4.06
CA PHE A 83 21.43 -6.28 5.09
C PHE A 83 22.49 -5.50 5.85
N ASN A 84 22.87 -4.29 5.42
CA ASN A 84 23.89 -3.48 6.09
C ASN A 84 23.34 -2.65 7.26
N ILE A 85 22.30 -3.13 7.91
CA ILE A 85 21.70 -2.49 9.09
C ILE A 85 22.35 -3.13 10.32
N GLU A 86 23.00 -2.30 11.14
CA GLU A 86 23.51 -2.74 12.43
C GLU A 86 22.36 -3.04 13.38
N GLU A 87 22.38 -4.21 13.99
CA GLU A 87 21.39 -4.63 14.95
C GLU A 87 21.99 -4.76 16.36
N SER A 88 21.45 -3.99 17.31
CA SER A 88 21.83 -4.09 18.70
C SER A 88 21.00 -5.11 19.46
N LYS A 89 21.67 -6.03 20.20
CA LYS A 89 20.95 -7.00 21.05
C LYS A 89 20.49 -6.32 22.34
N ILE A 90 19.18 -6.37 22.59
CA ILE A 90 18.61 -5.86 23.85
C ILE A 90 18.48 -6.96 24.91
N LYS A 91 18.79 -6.62 26.17
CA LYS A 91 18.59 -7.52 27.32
C LYS A 91 17.11 -7.76 27.56
N LYS A 92 16.75 -8.95 28.08
CA LYS A 92 15.35 -9.32 28.31
C LYS A 92 14.61 -8.36 29.26
N LYS A 93 15.26 -7.90 30.31
CA LYS A 93 14.67 -6.97 31.30
C LYS A 93 14.36 -5.60 30.67
N ASP A 94 15.31 -5.08 29.89
CA ASP A 94 15.16 -3.77 29.23
C ASP A 94 14.06 -3.82 28.16
N TYR A 95 13.98 -4.93 27.41
CA TYR A 95 12.88 -5.16 26.49
C TYR A 95 11.52 -5.17 27.17
N GLN A 96 11.40 -5.86 28.31
CA GLN A 96 10.14 -5.96 29.05
C GLN A 96 9.64 -4.61 29.54
N HIS A 97 10.55 -3.74 29.98
CA HIS A 97 10.23 -2.38 30.41
C HIS A 97 9.81 -1.51 29.21
N GLN A 98 10.66 -1.42 28.17
CA GLN A 98 10.41 -0.56 27.01
C GLN A 98 9.15 -0.96 26.24
N ILE A 99 8.86 -2.26 26.09
CA ILE A 99 7.68 -2.69 25.31
C ILE A 99 6.38 -2.23 25.97
N VAL A 100 6.31 -2.25 27.30
CA VAL A 100 5.12 -1.80 28.06
C VAL A 100 4.89 -0.31 27.91
N GLU A 101 5.97 0.48 27.99
CA GLU A 101 5.92 1.93 27.79
C GLU A 101 5.47 2.30 26.38
N LEU A 102 6.10 1.69 25.37
CA LEU A 102 5.76 1.95 23.96
C LEU A 102 4.33 1.53 23.62
N GLN A 103 3.84 0.42 24.16
CA GLN A 103 2.47 0.00 23.97
C GLN A 103 1.46 0.92 24.66
N THR A 104 1.80 1.49 25.81
CA THR A 104 0.98 2.49 26.47
C THR A 104 0.93 3.76 25.63
N ARG A 105 2.09 4.23 25.15
CA ARG A 105 2.15 5.40 24.27
C ARG A 105 1.38 5.20 22.97
N MET A 106 1.45 3.99 22.37
CA MET A 106 0.69 3.66 21.18
C MET A 106 -0.83 3.74 21.37
N ARG A 107 -1.33 3.38 22.58
CA ARG A 107 -2.74 3.56 22.93
C ARG A 107 -3.13 5.04 23.05
N GLU A 108 -2.27 5.88 23.62
CA GLU A 108 -2.49 7.33 23.68
C GLU A 108 -2.55 7.95 22.27
N ILE A 109 -1.67 7.50 21.38
CA ILE A 109 -1.66 7.91 19.98
C ILE A 109 -2.96 7.47 19.27
N GLN A 110 -3.42 6.22 19.45
CA GLN A 110 -4.69 5.78 18.90
C GLN A 110 -5.83 6.72 19.31
N PHE A 111 -5.89 7.10 20.57
CA PHE A 111 -6.92 8.01 21.06
C PHE A 111 -6.78 9.44 20.48
N ALA A 112 -5.55 9.93 20.30
CA ALA A 112 -5.30 11.23 19.66
C ALA A 112 -5.71 11.23 18.19
N LEU A 113 -5.37 10.18 17.46
CA LEU A 113 -5.78 9.96 16.05
C LEU A 113 -7.31 9.95 15.93
N TYR A 114 -7.99 9.20 16.82
CA TYR A 114 -9.45 9.15 16.85
C TYR A 114 -10.08 10.53 17.06
N LYS A 115 -9.59 11.29 18.05
CA LYS A 115 -10.09 12.65 18.34
C LYS A 115 -9.88 13.62 17.18
N ARG A 116 -8.72 13.55 16.52
CA ARG A 116 -8.37 14.42 15.39
C ARG A 116 -8.89 13.91 14.05
N LYS A 117 -9.53 12.74 14.02
CA LYS A 117 -10.07 12.09 12.82
C LYS A 117 -8.98 11.80 11.77
N ILE A 118 -7.75 11.54 12.21
CA ILE A 118 -6.62 11.24 11.34
C ILE A 118 -6.54 9.72 11.14
N PRO A 119 -6.68 9.18 9.90
CA PRO A 119 -6.54 7.76 9.63
C PRO A 119 -5.07 7.34 9.64
N LEU A 120 -4.80 6.10 10.07
CA LEU A 120 -3.46 5.51 10.04
C LEU A 120 -3.47 4.18 9.31
N VAL A 121 -2.57 4.01 8.37
CA VAL A 121 -2.31 2.74 7.66
C VAL A 121 -0.91 2.25 7.99
N LEU A 122 -0.81 1.01 8.47
CA LEU A 122 0.45 0.33 8.71
C LEU A 122 0.58 -0.83 7.72
N VAL A 123 1.62 -0.79 6.90
CA VAL A 123 1.91 -1.82 5.90
C VAL A 123 3.10 -2.66 6.37
N PHE A 124 2.93 -3.98 6.38
CA PHE A 124 3.98 -4.92 6.73
C PHE A 124 4.31 -5.84 5.57
N GLU A 125 5.49 -5.64 5.00
CA GLU A 125 6.11 -6.52 4.03
C GLU A 125 7.42 -7.09 4.57
N GLY A 126 8.01 -8.03 3.87
CA GLY A 126 9.29 -8.61 4.23
C GLY A 126 9.32 -10.12 4.09
N MET A 127 10.50 -10.67 4.33
CA MET A 127 10.82 -12.07 4.10
C MET A 127 9.96 -13.02 4.94
N ASP A 128 9.77 -14.25 4.46
CA ASP A 128 9.06 -15.26 5.24
C ASP A 128 9.82 -15.55 6.53
N ALA A 129 9.06 -15.79 7.59
CA ALA A 129 9.56 -15.90 8.97
C ALA A 129 10.23 -14.64 9.57
N ALA A 130 10.28 -13.49 8.88
CA ALA A 130 10.85 -12.25 9.43
C ALA A 130 10.10 -11.72 10.67
N GLY A 131 8.85 -12.17 10.90
CA GLY A 131 8.13 -11.86 12.13
C GLY A 131 7.09 -10.76 12.00
N LYS A 132 6.52 -10.56 10.80
CA LYS A 132 5.41 -9.63 10.52
C LYS A 132 4.29 -9.76 11.56
N GLY A 133 3.63 -10.89 11.63
CA GLY A 133 2.55 -11.13 12.61
C GLY A 133 2.98 -11.01 14.09
N GLY A 134 4.28 -11.21 14.39
CA GLY A 134 4.82 -10.98 15.74
C GLY A 134 4.91 -9.51 16.11
N ASN A 135 5.24 -8.64 15.16
CA ASN A 135 5.23 -7.18 15.32
C ASN A 135 3.80 -6.67 15.44
N ILE A 136 2.91 -7.07 14.52
CA ILE A 136 1.49 -6.70 14.53
C ILE A 136 0.83 -7.09 15.87
N LYS A 137 1.12 -8.28 16.40
CA LYS A 137 0.63 -8.69 17.72
C LYS A 137 1.05 -7.71 18.81
N ARG A 138 2.32 -7.22 18.81
CA ARG A 138 2.81 -6.30 19.83
C ARG A 138 2.24 -4.89 19.70
N ILE A 139 1.97 -4.43 18.48
CA ILE A 139 1.31 -3.14 18.24
C ILE A 139 -0.08 -3.15 18.85
N ARG A 140 -0.89 -4.16 18.53
CA ARG A 140 -2.30 -4.21 18.94
C ARG A 140 -2.55 -4.62 20.39
N GLU A 141 -1.55 -5.06 21.13
CA GLU A 141 -1.70 -5.71 22.44
C GLU A 141 -2.41 -4.82 23.50
N LYS A 142 -2.26 -3.49 23.39
CA LYS A 142 -2.94 -2.52 24.26
C LYS A 142 -3.90 -1.56 23.54
N LEU A 143 -4.04 -1.68 22.22
CA LEU A 143 -4.97 -0.87 21.47
C LEU A 143 -6.43 -1.24 21.78
N ASP A 144 -7.31 -0.26 21.68
CA ASP A 144 -8.75 -0.50 21.70
C ASP A 144 -9.14 -1.26 20.43
N PRO A 145 -9.77 -2.44 20.54
CA PRO A 145 -10.11 -3.27 19.39
C PRO A 145 -11.14 -2.63 18.44
N THR A 146 -11.93 -1.66 18.91
CA THR A 146 -12.90 -0.97 18.07
C THR A 146 -12.27 0.08 17.15
N GLY A 147 -11.04 0.48 17.41
CA GLY A 147 -10.31 1.52 16.68
C GLY A 147 -9.28 1.01 15.68
N TYR A 148 -9.16 -0.30 15.46
CA TYR A 148 -8.25 -0.84 14.46
C TYR A 148 -8.80 -2.12 13.81
N GLU A 149 -8.32 -2.40 12.60
CA GLU A 149 -8.50 -3.70 11.92
C GLU A 149 -7.14 -4.26 11.49
N VAL A 150 -7.07 -5.59 11.35
CA VAL A 150 -5.89 -6.30 10.83
C VAL A 150 -6.29 -7.10 9.61
N ASN A 151 -5.76 -6.73 8.46
CA ASN A 151 -5.99 -7.34 7.18
C ASN A 151 -4.85 -8.30 6.83
N GLY A 152 -5.06 -9.61 7.03
CA GLY A 152 -4.20 -10.65 6.46
C GLY A 152 -4.51 -10.81 4.97
N ILE A 153 -3.53 -10.57 4.12
CA ILE A 153 -3.72 -10.63 2.67
C ILE A 153 -3.27 -11.99 2.15
N SER A 154 -4.17 -12.66 1.48
CA SER A 154 -3.98 -13.93 0.77
C SER A 154 -4.18 -13.75 -0.74
N ALA A 155 -4.13 -14.84 -1.50
CA ALA A 155 -4.47 -14.84 -2.92
C ALA A 155 -5.84 -14.19 -3.15
N PRO A 156 -6.03 -13.45 -4.27
CA PRO A 156 -7.29 -12.80 -4.57
C PRO A 156 -8.41 -13.81 -4.82
N THR A 157 -9.61 -13.49 -4.34
CA THR A 157 -10.83 -14.24 -4.64
C THR A 157 -11.22 -14.05 -6.11
N ASP A 158 -12.13 -14.91 -6.63
CA ASP A 158 -12.58 -14.78 -8.03
C ASP A 158 -13.29 -13.45 -8.31
N VAL A 159 -13.98 -12.88 -7.31
CA VAL A 159 -14.55 -11.52 -7.43
C VAL A 159 -13.44 -10.47 -7.53
N GLU A 160 -12.40 -10.57 -6.70
CA GLU A 160 -11.28 -9.63 -6.69
C GLU A 160 -10.46 -9.69 -7.98
N LYS A 161 -10.33 -10.87 -8.61
CA LYS A 161 -9.62 -11.04 -9.91
C LYS A 161 -10.30 -10.30 -11.06
N ASN A 162 -11.62 -10.05 -10.98
CA ASN A 162 -12.37 -9.31 -11.99
C ASN A 162 -12.23 -7.77 -11.86
N HIS A 163 -11.46 -7.29 -10.88
CA HIS A 163 -11.23 -5.88 -10.63
C HIS A 163 -9.74 -5.58 -10.69
N HIS A 164 -9.40 -4.30 -10.86
CA HIS A 164 -8.02 -3.84 -10.71
C HIS A 164 -7.45 -4.30 -9.36
N TYR A 165 -6.21 -4.77 -9.30
CA TYR A 165 -5.64 -5.38 -8.09
C TYR A 165 -5.68 -4.46 -6.84
N LEU A 166 -5.64 -3.13 -7.02
CA LEU A 166 -5.76 -2.15 -5.92
C LEU A 166 -7.17 -2.05 -5.34
N TRP A 167 -8.20 -2.47 -6.09
CA TRP A 167 -9.59 -2.35 -5.64
C TRP A 167 -9.87 -3.03 -4.30
N ARG A 168 -9.32 -4.24 -4.10
CA ARG A 168 -9.50 -5.00 -2.85
C ARG A 168 -8.90 -4.30 -1.63
N PHE A 169 -7.86 -3.48 -1.83
CA PHE A 169 -7.21 -2.69 -0.79
C PHE A 169 -7.92 -1.36 -0.55
N ALA A 170 -8.39 -0.69 -1.60
CA ALA A 170 -9.17 0.53 -1.48
C ALA A 170 -10.41 0.35 -0.59
N LYS A 171 -11.07 -0.81 -0.67
CA LYS A 171 -12.23 -1.16 0.18
C LYS A 171 -11.88 -1.35 1.66
N LYS A 172 -10.62 -1.55 1.98
CA LYS A 172 -10.11 -1.80 3.33
C LYS A 172 -9.38 -0.62 3.92
N MET A 173 -9.37 0.52 3.23
CA MET A 173 -8.73 1.72 3.78
C MET A 173 -9.51 2.25 4.98
N PRO A 174 -8.82 2.86 5.97
CA PRO A 174 -9.42 3.22 7.23
C PRO A 174 -10.43 4.36 7.08
N LYS A 175 -11.49 4.29 7.86
CA LYS A 175 -12.32 5.47 8.11
C LYS A 175 -11.58 6.45 9.03
N SER A 176 -12.03 7.71 9.04
CA SER A 176 -11.40 8.78 9.82
C SER A 176 -11.15 8.38 11.28
N GLY A 177 -9.89 8.56 11.74
CA GLY A 177 -9.46 8.28 13.10
C GLY A 177 -9.24 6.80 13.45
N HIS A 178 -9.28 5.89 12.47
CA HIS A 178 -9.07 4.45 12.67
C HIS A 178 -7.72 4.00 12.11
N ILE A 179 -7.28 2.82 12.55
CA ILE A 179 -6.01 2.22 12.18
C ILE A 179 -6.27 0.96 11.36
N GLU A 180 -5.71 0.89 10.15
CA GLU A 180 -5.66 -0.34 9.36
C GLU A 180 -4.25 -0.90 9.33
N ILE A 181 -4.13 -2.19 9.62
CA ILE A 181 -2.86 -2.91 9.63
C ILE A 181 -2.90 -3.99 8.55
N PHE A 182 -2.05 -3.88 7.56
CA PHE A 182 -1.94 -4.85 6.49
C PHE A 182 -0.77 -5.83 6.75
N ASP A 183 -1.06 -7.11 6.94
CA ASP A 183 -0.07 -8.20 6.93
C ASP A 183 0.01 -8.75 5.50
N ARG A 184 1.01 -8.33 4.72
CA ARG A 184 1.08 -8.25 3.26
C ARG A 184 0.09 -7.21 2.70
N SER A 185 0.32 -6.72 1.48
CA SER A 185 -0.45 -5.59 0.96
C SER A 185 -0.52 -5.59 -0.56
N TRP A 186 -0.83 -4.42 -1.15
CA TRP A 186 -0.79 -4.18 -2.59
C TRP A 186 0.60 -4.39 -3.20
N TYR A 187 1.63 -4.41 -2.40
CA TYR A 187 2.99 -4.71 -2.82
C TYR A 187 3.18 -6.15 -3.30
N GLY A 188 2.23 -7.03 -3.02
CA GLY A 188 2.18 -8.39 -3.58
C GLY A 188 2.30 -8.42 -5.11
N ARG A 189 1.77 -7.40 -5.83
CA ARG A 189 1.88 -7.26 -7.29
C ARG A 189 3.32 -7.22 -7.77
N ILE A 190 4.20 -6.52 -7.07
CA ILE A 190 5.62 -6.35 -7.43
C ILE A 190 6.55 -7.26 -6.64
N LEU A 191 6.04 -8.08 -5.74
CA LEU A 191 6.77 -9.11 -4.98
C LEU A 191 6.35 -10.51 -5.45
N VAL A 192 5.41 -11.14 -4.76
CA VAL A 192 5.03 -12.53 -5.02
C VAL A 192 4.48 -12.73 -6.43
N GLU A 193 3.64 -11.82 -6.93
CA GLU A 193 3.05 -11.96 -8.26
C GLU A 193 4.10 -11.79 -9.38
N ARG A 194 5.09 -10.91 -9.20
CA ARG A 194 6.26 -10.80 -10.07
C ARG A 194 7.13 -12.06 -10.05
N VAL A 195 7.52 -12.52 -8.85
CA VAL A 195 8.47 -13.62 -8.68
C VAL A 195 7.88 -14.97 -9.09
N GLU A 196 6.58 -15.19 -8.82
CA GLU A 196 5.87 -16.41 -9.18
C GLU A 196 5.32 -16.40 -10.61
N GLY A 197 5.43 -15.27 -11.32
CA GLY A 197 4.93 -15.14 -12.71
C GLY A 197 3.41 -15.07 -12.80
N PHE A 198 2.72 -14.62 -11.73
CA PHE A 198 1.26 -14.39 -11.74
C PHE A 198 0.89 -13.05 -12.38
N ALA A 199 1.84 -12.12 -12.44
CA ALA A 199 1.72 -10.86 -13.15
C ALA A 199 2.74 -10.83 -14.30
N GLU A 200 2.31 -10.38 -15.48
CA GLU A 200 3.18 -10.19 -16.63
C GLU A 200 4.14 -9.01 -16.40
N HIS A 201 5.24 -8.98 -17.20
CA HIS A 201 6.27 -7.95 -17.05
C HIS A 201 5.70 -6.52 -17.06
N HIS A 202 4.84 -6.21 -18.02
CA HIS A 202 4.23 -4.88 -18.14
C HIS A 202 3.26 -4.56 -16.98
N GLU A 203 2.63 -5.56 -16.35
CA GLU A 203 1.70 -5.37 -15.25
C GLU A 203 2.42 -5.00 -13.95
N TRP A 204 3.46 -5.77 -13.58
CA TRP A 204 4.18 -5.45 -12.35
C TRP A 204 5.09 -4.23 -12.53
N LYS A 205 5.56 -3.93 -13.76
CA LYS A 205 6.39 -2.75 -13.99
C LYS A 205 5.61 -1.45 -13.81
N ARG A 206 4.42 -1.34 -14.38
CA ARG A 206 3.55 -0.15 -14.16
C ARG A 206 3.05 -0.02 -12.72
N ALA A 207 3.00 -1.14 -11.98
CA ALA A 207 2.47 -1.16 -10.61
C ALA A 207 3.29 -0.30 -9.64
N TYR A 208 4.54 0.00 -9.90
CA TYR A 208 5.32 0.93 -9.07
C TYR A 208 4.69 2.33 -9.04
N ASP A 209 4.31 2.83 -10.22
CA ASP A 209 3.67 4.15 -10.34
C ASP A 209 2.22 4.11 -9.82
N GLU A 210 1.45 3.08 -10.17
CA GLU A 210 0.09 2.88 -9.68
C GLU A 210 0.03 2.87 -8.15
N ILE A 211 0.97 2.21 -7.49
CA ILE A 211 1.09 2.15 -6.03
C ILE A 211 1.43 3.54 -5.47
N ASN A 212 2.39 4.24 -6.06
CA ASN A 212 2.75 5.59 -5.63
C ASN A 212 1.56 6.56 -5.74
N GLN A 213 0.79 6.49 -6.82
CA GLN A 213 -0.42 7.28 -7.00
C GLN A 213 -1.51 6.90 -6.00
N PHE A 214 -1.71 5.60 -5.76
CA PHE A 214 -2.65 5.10 -4.78
C PHE A 214 -2.33 5.59 -3.36
N GLU A 215 -1.08 5.49 -2.93
CA GLU A 215 -0.65 5.98 -1.63
C GLU A 215 -0.76 7.50 -1.54
N ARG A 216 -0.41 8.23 -2.61
CA ARG A 216 -0.53 9.68 -2.67
C ARG A 216 -1.97 10.14 -2.50
N MET A 217 -2.92 9.49 -3.16
CA MET A 217 -4.35 9.81 -3.05
C MET A 217 -4.81 9.82 -1.58
N TRP A 218 -4.39 8.83 -0.79
CA TRP A 218 -4.76 8.71 0.62
C TRP A 218 -3.97 9.68 1.51
N THR A 219 -2.69 9.91 1.22
CA THR A 219 -1.88 10.86 2.00
C THR A 219 -2.31 12.32 1.75
N ASP A 220 -2.73 12.66 0.55
CA ASP A 220 -3.29 13.99 0.22
C ASP A 220 -4.61 14.23 0.98
N GLU A 221 -5.38 13.18 1.31
CA GLU A 221 -6.56 13.23 2.19
C GLU A 221 -6.21 13.21 3.69
N GLY A 222 -4.93 13.26 4.06
CA GLY A 222 -4.46 13.32 5.44
C GLY A 222 -4.27 11.97 6.13
N THR A 223 -4.32 10.86 5.40
CA THR A 223 -4.00 9.52 5.95
C THR A 223 -2.50 9.40 6.18
N ILE A 224 -2.10 8.98 7.38
CA ILE A 224 -0.71 8.61 7.67
C ILE A 224 -0.47 7.20 7.16
N ILE A 225 0.48 7.02 6.22
CA ILE A 225 0.90 5.70 5.75
C ILE A 225 2.32 5.43 6.22
N ILE A 226 2.52 4.32 6.95
CA ILE A 226 3.84 3.88 7.43
C ILE A 226 4.10 2.47 6.91
N LYS A 227 5.20 2.31 6.18
CA LYS A 227 5.54 1.05 5.53
C LYS A 227 6.78 0.43 6.18
N PHE A 228 6.66 -0.85 6.55
CA PHE A 228 7.73 -1.64 7.14
C PHE A 228 8.14 -2.78 6.21
N PHE A 229 9.42 -2.85 5.91
CA PHE A 229 10.02 -4.04 5.31
C PHE A 229 10.89 -4.74 6.33
N LEU A 230 10.48 -5.95 6.74
CA LEU A 230 11.23 -6.75 7.69
C LEU A 230 12.22 -7.64 6.93
N CYS A 231 13.50 -7.30 7.00
CA CYS A 231 14.56 -8.12 6.41
C CYS A 231 15.12 -9.13 7.42
N LEU A 232 15.56 -10.26 6.90
CA LEU A 232 16.07 -11.39 7.68
C LEU A 232 17.21 -12.04 6.92
N ASP A 233 18.27 -12.41 7.60
CA ASP A 233 19.36 -13.14 6.96
C ASP A 233 18.89 -14.55 6.55
N LYS A 234 19.42 -15.06 5.42
CA LYS A 234 19.01 -16.34 4.84
C LYS A 234 19.20 -17.50 5.79
N GLU A 235 20.29 -17.47 6.56
CA GLU A 235 20.62 -18.48 7.57
C GLU A 235 19.64 -18.44 8.76
N GLU A 236 19.32 -17.26 9.27
CA GLU A 236 18.35 -17.08 10.34
C GLU A 236 16.95 -17.52 9.90
N GLN A 237 16.56 -17.26 8.63
CA GLN A 237 15.31 -17.77 8.07
C GLN A 237 15.24 -19.29 8.12
N LEU A 238 16.32 -19.98 7.68
CA LEU A 238 16.39 -21.42 7.71
C LEU A 238 16.25 -21.97 9.14
N GLN A 239 16.94 -21.33 10.09
CA GLN A 239 16.83 -21.71 11.49
C GLN A 239 15.38 -21.57 12.00
N ARG A 240 14.71 -20.49 11.65
CA ARG A 240 13.31 -20.28 12.02
C ARG A 240 12.34 -21.26 11.39
N PHE A 241 12.60 -21.70 10.16
CA PHE A 241 11.80 -22.73 9.49
C PHE A 241 11.95 -24.06 10.26
N LYS A 242 13.18 -24.49 10.56
CA LYS A 242 13.45 -25.69 11.36
C LYS A 242 12.80 -25.62 12.75
N ASP A 243 12.89 -24.46 13.42
CA ASP A 243 12.25 -24.25 14.73
C ASP A 243 10.71 -24.37 14.66
N ARG A 244 10.10 -23.98 13.53
CA ARG A 244 8.66 -24.12 13.32
C ARG A 244 8.26 -25.58 13.10
N GLU A 245 9.00 -26.31 12.28
CA GLU A 245 8.78 -27.74 12.02
C GLU A 245 8.87 -28.59 13.28
N GLN A 246 9.84 -28.28 14.14
CA GLN A 246 10.06 -29.02 15.41
C GLN A 246 9.05 -28.65 16.50
N ASN A 247 8.31 -27.55 16.36
CA ASN A 247 7.37 -27.10 17.38
C ASN A 247 5.91 -27.39 16.97
N PRO A 248 5.23 -28.38 17.62
CA PRO A 248 3.85 -28.75 17.28
C PRO A 248 2.86 -27.57 17.22
N ASN A 249 3.09 -26.55 18.09
CA ASN A 249 2.25 -25.35 18.14
C ASN A 249 2.55 -24.33 17.01
N LYS A 250 3.55 -24.60 16.15
CA LYS A 250 3.98 -23.69 15.10
C LYS A 250 4.07 -24.36 13.72
N GLN A 251 3.93 -25.66 13.62
CA GLN A 251 4.00 -26.40 12.36
C GLN A 251 3.02 -25.84 11.30
N TRP A 252 1.83 -25.43 11.73
CA TRP A 252 0.85 -24.81 10.84
C TRP A 252 1.30 -23.47 10.20
N LYS A 253 2.44 -22.92 10.63
CA LYS A 253 3.03 -21.67 10.10
C LYS A 253 4.09 -21.89 9.05
N ILE A 254 4.41 -23.13 8.73
CA ILE A 254 5.35 -23.47 7.67
C ILE A 254 4.61 -24.27 6.61
N THR A 255 4.77 -23.89 5.39
CA THR A 255 4.10 -24.50 4.22
C THR A 255 5.12 -24.77 3.13
N ASP A 256 4.74 -25.55 2.13
CA ASP A 256 5.56 -25.78 0.94
C ASP A 256 5.86 -24.48 0.18
N GLU A 257 4.98 -23.47 0.32
CA GLU A 257 5.18 -22.13 -0.24
C GLU A 257 6.40 -21.44 0.38
N ASP A 258 6.58 -21.51 1.70
CA ASP A 258 7.74 -20.93 2.39
C ASP A 258 9.06 -21.51 1.84
N TRP A 259 9.10 -22.81 1.57
CA TRP A 259 10.28 -23.50 1.01
C TRP A 259 10.52 -23.09 -0.46
N ARG A 260 9.49 -23.03 -1.29
CA ARG A 260 9.61 -22.55 -2.67
C ARG A 260 10.09 -21.09 -2.73
N ASN A 261 9.55 -20.22 -1.89
CA ASN A 261 9.98 -18.83 -1.80
C ASN A 261 11.46 -18.73 -1.43
N ARG A 262 11.94 -19.62 -0.53
CA ARG A 262 13.35 -19.68 -0.16
C ARG A 262 14.25 -20.15 -1.31
N GLU A 263 13.80 -21.03 -2.16
CA GLU A 263 14.54 -21.43 -3.38
C GLU A 263 14.74 -20.24 -4.33
N LYS A 264 13.75 -19.35 -4.39
CA LYS A 264 13.79 -18.13 -5.21
C LYS A 264 14.33 -16.89 -4.46
N TRP A 265 15.13 -17.12 -3.41
CA TRP A 265 15.62 -16.06 -2.52
C TRP A 265 16.18 -14.84 -3.25
N ASP A 266 17.04 -15.03 -4.25
CA ASP A 266 17.71 -13.95 -4.96
C ASP A 266 16.70 -13.13 -5.79
N MET A 267 15.69 -13.76 -6.37
CA MET A 267 14.62 -13.08 -7.10
C MET A 267 13.74 -12.25 -6.16
N TYR A 268 13.41 -12.77 -4.97
CA TYR A 268 12.67 -12.03 -3.95
C TYR A 268 13.48 -10.87 -3.38
N LEU A 269 14.79 -11.05 -3.25
CA LEU A 269 15.69 -9.99 -2.82
C LEU A 269 15.73 -8.85 -3.83
N GLU A 270 15.93 -9.15 -5.11
CA GLU A 270 15.89 -8.18 -6.19
C GLU A 270 14.56 -7.43 -6.24
N ALA A 271 13.45 -8.17 -6.25
CA ALA A 271 12.11 -7.59 -6.25
C ALA A 271 11.88 -6.66 -5.04
N SER A 272 12.39 -7.02 -3.86
CA SER A 272 12.29 -6.19 -2.65
C SER A 272 13.15 -4.93 -2.73
N GLN A 273 14.35 -5.00 -3.32
CA GLN A 273 15.21 -3.84 -3.54
C GLN A 273 14.56 -2.86 -4.51
N ASP A 274 14.03 -3.36 -5.62
CA ASP A 274 13.29 -2.56 -6.60
C ASP A 274 12.04 -1.93 -5.95
N MET A 275 11.27 -2.70 -5.20
CA MET A 275 10.11 -2.19 -4.47
C MET A 275 10.49 -0.98 -3.62
N ILE A 276 11.50 -1.10 -2.78
CA ILE A 276 11.94 0.00 -1.92
C ILE A 276 12.46 1.16 -2.77
N LYS A 277 13.29 0.89 -3.76
CA LYS A 277 13.87 1.90 -4.64
C LYS A 277 12.79 2.75 -5.34
N TYR A 278 11.79 2.11 -5.93
CA TYR A 278 10.80 2.80 -6.77
C TYR A 278 9.56 3.28 -6.02
N THR A 279 9.34 2.85 -4.77
CA THR A 279 8.16 3.26 -4.00
C THR A 279 8.48 3.93 -2.66
N ASN A 280 9.74 4.34 -2.44
CA ASN A 280 10.13 5.08 -1.24
C ASN A 280 9.86 6.58 -1.43
N THR A 281 8.63 7.00 -1.18
CA THR A 281 8.21 8.40 -1.33
C THR A 281 8.38 9.19 -0.04
N LYS A 282 8.43 10.53 -0.13
CA LYS A 282 8.49 11.40 1.06
C LYS A 282 7.24 11.30 1.93
N LEU A 283 6.08 11.10 1.31
CA LEU A 283 4.79 11.02 1.99
C LEU A 283 4.60 9.68 2.70
N ALA A 284 5.03 8.59 2.07
CA ALA A 284 4.95 7.24 2.58
C ALA A 284 6.32 6.53 2.47
N PRO A 285 7.29 6.85 3.34
CA PRO A 285 8.62 6.25 3.29
C PRO A 285 8.61 4.79 3.77
N TRP A 286 9.53 3.99 3.23
CA TRP A 286 9.84 2.67 3.73
C TRP A 286 10.75 2.73 4.96
N HIS A 287 10.40 1.96 5.98
CA HIS A 287 11.24 1.68 7.13
C HIS A 287 11.74 0.24 7.04
N VAL A 288 13.01 0.07 6.68
CA VAL A 288 13.65 -1.24 6.60
C VAL A 288 14.13 -1.62 7.99
N ILE A 289 13.62 -2.72 8.53
CA ILE A 289 13.92 -3.18 9.89
C ILE A 289 14.61 -4.53 9.82
N LYS A 290 15.82 -4.63 10.36
CA LYS A 290 16.48 -5.92 10.54
C LYS A 290 15.77 -6.73 11.62
N ALA A 291 15.39 -7.95 11.30
CA ALA A 291 14.49 -8.75 12.13
C ALA A 291 15.13 -10.02 12.69
N ASP A 292 16.46 -10.15 12.62
CA ASP A 292 17.19 -11.29 13.19
C ASP A 292 16.97 -11.37 14.71
N HIS A 293 16.88 -10.21 15.38
CA HIS A 293 16.48 -10.14 16.78
C HIS A 293 15.06 -9.64 16.99
N LYS A 294 14.13 -10.59 17.17
CA LYS A 294 12.68 -10.33 17.34
C LYS A 294 12.33 -9.26 18.37
N LYS A 295 13.14 -9.10 19.44
CA LYS A 295 12.87 -8.10 20.49
C LYS A 295 13.21 -6.69 20.01
N THR A 296 14.37 -6.52 19.41
CA THR A 296 14.84 -5.24 18.87
C THR A 296 13.89 -4.75 17.77
N SER A 297 13.60 -5.61 16.80
CA SER A 297 12.67 -5.29 15.70
C SER A 297 11.30 -4.80 16.21
N ARG A 298 10.75 -5.42 17.26
CA ARG A 298 9.46 -5.01 17.84
C ARG A 298 9.48 -3.63 18.49
N LEU A 299 10.58 -3.30 19.17
CA LEU A 299 10.73 -1.97 19.77
C LEU A 299 10.93 -0.91 18.69
N GLU A 300 11.73 -1.21 17.66
CA GLU A 300 12.01 -0.31 16.56
C GLU A 300 10.75 0.02 15.77
N VAL A 301 9.96 -0.98 15.41
CA VAL A 301 8.67 -0.78 14.76
C VAL A 301 7.75 0.13 15.59
N LEU A 302 7.58 -0.14 16.88
CA LEU A 302 6.74 0.71 17.74
C LEU A 302 7.28 2.13 17.86
N LYS A 303 8.59 2.30 18.06
CA LYS A 303 9.24 3.64 18.11
C LYS A 303 9.02 4.43 16.83
N THR A 304 9.13 3.76 15.68
CA THR A 304 8.91 4.38 14.37
C THR A 304 7.46 4.84 14.21
N ILE A 305 6.48 4.00 14.56
CA ILE A 305 5.07 4.38 14.48
C ILE A 305 4.78 5.60 15.38
N ILE A 306 5.23 5.52 16.64
CA ILE A 306 5.03 6.59 17.62
C ILE A 306 5.60 7.91 17.09
N LYS A 307 6.87 7.91 16.68
CA LYS A 307 7.53 9.09 16.14
C LYS A 307 6.78 9.68 14.95
N ARG A 308 6.44 8.86 13.96
CA ARG A 308 5.74 9.31 12.74
C ARG A 308 4.35 9.87 13.03
N CYS A 309 3.65 9.31 14.01
CA CYS A 309 2.35 9.86 14.43
C CYS A 309 2.52 11.16 15.23
N GLU A 310 3.53 11.26 16.11
CA GLU A 310 3.82 12.48 16.88
C GLU A 310 4.23 13.65 16.00
N ASP A 311 4.92 13.39 14.88
CA ASP A 311 5.29 14.43 13.90
C ASP A 311 4.06 15.09 13.23
N VAL A 312 2.89 14.45 13.27
CA VAL A 312 1.62 14.92 12.67
C VAL A 312 0.62 15.39 13.71
N LEU A 313 0.68 14.83 14.94
CA LEU A 313 -0.23 15.15 16.05
C LEU A 313 0.20 16.43 16.78
#